data_6b9355ed61d9c00774b1bec93fb509f0
#
_entry.id   6b9355ed61d9c00774b1bec93fb509f0
#
_cell.length_a   1.000
_cell.length_b   1.000
_cell.length_c   1.000
_cell.angle_alpha   90.00
_cell.angle_beta   90.00
_cell.angle_gamma   90.00
#
_symmetry.space_group_name_H-M   'P 1'
#
loop_
_entity.id
_entity.type
_entity.pdbx_description
1 polymer ?
#
loop_
_entity_poly.entity_id
_entity_poly.type
_entity_poly.pdbx_seq_one_letter_code
_entity_poly.pdbx_strand_id
1 'polypeptide(L)'
;YLSRAFAQQLVYDGAIVNVSSTCGVVGAAGLAAYCTSKGALNQLTRTMALELADKQINVNAVAPGAINSPMLFSEHATQAAADSVVERNQSSIPIGDVAQPEEVARAVLFLATERHVTGTILSLDGGYTAT
;
A
#
# COMPACT_ATOMS: atom_id res chain seq x y z
N TYR A 1 3.04 -16.24 2.44
CA TYR A 1 2.94 -17.54 1.76
C TYR A 1 2.75 -17.41 0.25
N LEU A 2 1.77 -16.60 -0.22
CA LEU A 2 1.47 -16.43 -1.65
C LEU A 2 2.66 -15.89 -2.44
N SER A 3 3.29 -14.81 -1.98
CA SER A 3 4.44 -14.20 -2.66
C SER A 3 5.61 -15.18 -2.82
N ARG A 4 5.88 -16.00 -1.79
CA ARG A 4 6.92 -17.04 -1.86
C ARG A 4 6.58 -18.13 -2.86
N ALA A 5 5.34 -18.63 -2.83
CA ALA A 5 4.89 -19.68 -3.75
C ALA A 5 4.92 -19.18 -5.21
N PHE A 6 4.51 -17.93 -5.43
CA PHE A 6 4.53 -17.30 -6.74
C PHE A 6 5.96 -17.09 -7.24
N ALA A 7 6.87 -16.57 -6.40
CA ALA A 7 8.27 -16.37 -6.73
C ALA A 7 9.00 -17.66 -7.17
N GLN A 8 8.56 -18.83 -6.68
CA GLN A 8 9.11 -20.12 -7.11
C GLN A 8 8.68 -20.51 -8.53
N GLN A 9 7.56 -19.98 -9.02
CA GLN A 9 7.05 -20.21 -10.37
C GLN A 9 7.57 -19.20 -11.40
N LEU A 10 7.97 -18.01 -10.95
CA LEU A 10 8.61 -17.02 -11.81
C LEU A 10 10.03 -17.47 -12.16
N VAL A 11 10.27 -17.68 -13.44
CA VAL A 11 11.58 -18.12 -13.91
C VAL A 11 12.53 -16.92 -14.06
N TYR A 12 12.11 -15.90 -14.81
CA TYR A 12 12.81 -14.62 -15.02
C TYR A 12 11.82 -13.53 -15.44
N ASP A 13 12.21 -12.26 -15.20
CA ASP A 13 11.53 -11.06 -15.69
C ASP A 13 10.06 -10.96 -15.25
N GLY A 14 9.86 -10.54 -14.02
CA GLY A 14 8.53 -10.42 -13.43
C GLY A 14 8.46 -9.33 -12.37
N ALA A 15 7.24 -9.07 -11.90
CA ALA A 15 7.02 -8.13 -10.81
C ALA A 15 6.04 -8.66 -9.76
N ILE A 16 6.33 -8.34 -8.52
CA ILE A 16 5.43 -8.56 -7.37
C ILE A 16 5.13 -7.18 -6.77
N VAL A 17 3.87 -6.82 -6.71
CA VAL A 17 3.44 -5.58 -6.05
C VAL A 17 2.55 -5.92 -4.86
N ASN A 18 3.05 -5.67 -3.67
CA ASN A 18 2.31 -5.87 -2.42
C ASN A 18 1.44 -4.63 -2.12
N VAL A 19 0.21 -4.85 -1.68
CA VAL A 19 -0.66 -3.76 -1.20
C VAL A 19 -0.50 -3.63 0.30
N SER A 20 0.30 -2.65 0.72
CA SER A 20 0.55 -2.31 2.10
C SER A 20 -0.46 -1.26 2.62
N SER A 21 -0.02 -0.33 3.44
CA SER A 21 -0.79 0.80 3.98
C SER A 21 0.17 1.85 4.53
N THR A 22 -0.27 3.10 4.69
CA THR A 22 0.41 4.11 5.51
C THR A 22 0.65 3.61 6.94
N CYS A 23 -0.24 2.75 7.48
CA CYS A 23 -0.05 2.10 8.78
C CYS A 23 1.18 1.17 8.85
N GLY A 24 1.76 0.79 7.71
CA GLY A 24 3.05 0.09 7.66
C GLY A 24 4.24 1.05 7.65
N VAL A 25 4.02 2.35 7.52
CA VAL A 25 5.02 3.42 7.45
C VAL A 25 5.04 4.22 8.74
N VAL A 26 3.85 4.58 9.25
CA VAL A 26 3.67 5.33 10.51
C VAL A 26 2.73 4.59 11.44
N GLY A 27 2.83 4.89 12.74
CA GLY A 27 1.93 4.32 13.75
C GLY A 27 0.54 4.95 13.71
N ALA A 28 -0.49 4.14 14.01
CA ALA A 28 -1.86 4.60 14.19
C ALA A 28 -2.41 4.04 15.52
N ALA A 29 -2.85 4.93 16.41
CA ALA A 29 -3.40 4.54 17.70
C ALA A 29 -4.64 3.63 17.51
N GLY A 30 -4.71 2.53 18.29
CA GLY A 30 -5.77 1.53 18.18
C GLY A 30 -5.57 0.47 17.08
N LEU A 31 -4.59 0.63 16.19
CA LEU A 31 -4.35 -0.27 15.06
C LEU A 31 -3.04 -1.08 15.19
N ALA A 32 -2.59 -1.40 16.41
CA ALA A 32 -1.30 -2.05 16.64
C ALA A 32 -1.09 -3.31 15.79
N ALA A 33 -2.04 -4.24 15.79
CA ALA A 33 -1.94 -5.48 15.00
C ALA A 33 -1.90 -5.21 13.49
N TYR A 34 -2.71 -4.27 12.99
CA TYR A 34 -2.74 -3.89 11.59
C TYR A 34 -1.44 -3.22 11.16
N CYS A 35 -0.94 -2.23 11.92
CA CYS A 35 0.34 -1.57 11.67
C CYS A 35 1.50 -2.59 11.66
N THR A 36 1.52 -3.51 12.63
CA THR A 36 2.53 -4.58 12.67
C THR A 36 2.48 -5.44 11.41
N SER A 37 1.29 -5.85 10.98
CA SER A 37 1.13 -6.70 9.79
C SER A 37 1.62 -5.99 8.52
N LYS A 38 1.30 -4.69 8.38
CA LYS A 38 1.69 -3.89 7.20
C LYS A 38 3.15 -3.48 7.25
N GLY A 39 3.72 -3.22 8.44
CA GLY A 39 5.16 -3.03 8.62
C GLY A 39 5.96 -4.29 8.28
N ALA A 40 5.49 -5.45 8.69
CA ALA A 40 6.09 -6.73 8.31
C ALA A 40 6.04 -6.95 6.78
N LEU A 41 4.93 -6.59 6.12
CA LEU A 41 4.81 -6.68 4.66
C LEU A 41 5.78 -5.73 3.95
N ASN A 42 6.01 -4.53 4.48
CA ASN A 42 6.98 -3.59 3.96
C ASN A 42 8.41 -4.16 4.03
N GLN A 43 8.77 -4.77 5.16
CA GLN A 43 10.09 -5.38 5.30
C GLN A 43 10.24 -6.65 4.45
N LEU A 44 9.20 -7.47 4.34
CA LEU A 44 9.17 -8.61 3.42
C LEU A 44 9.41 -8.16 1.97
N THR A 45 8.76 -7.07 1.55
CA THR A 45 8.95 -6.49 0.21
C THR A 45 10.41 -6.16 -0.07
N ARG A 46 11.11 -5.49 0.87
CA ARG A 46 12.52 -5.15 0.73
C ARG A 46 13.42 -6.38 0.67
N THR A 47 13.16 -7.36 1.54
CA THR A 47 13.94 -8.60 1.58
C THR A 47 13.78 -9.39 0.28
N MET A 48 12.54 -9.57 -0.19
CA MET A 48 12.28 -10.28 -1.44
C MET A 48 12.85 -9.56 -2.66
N ALA A 49 12.89 -8.22 -2.67
CA ALA A 49 13.53 -7.46 -3.73
C ALA A 49 15.02 -7.81 -3.87
N LEU A 50 15.71 -7.98 -2.76
CA LEU A 50 17.13 -8.39 -2.75
C LEU A 50 17.31 -9.86 -3.14
N GLU A 51 16.45 -10.75 -2.63
CA GLU A 51 16.52 -12.19 -2.88
C GLU A 51 16.19 -12.58 -4.34
N LEU A 52 15.40 -11.75 -5.05
CA LEU A 52 14.93 -12.04 -6.39
C LEU A 52 15.59 -11.18 -7.48
N ALA A 53 16.53 -10.32 -7.11
CA ALA A 53 17.19 -9.40 -8.03
C ALA A 53 17.98 -10.11 -9.13
N ASP A 54 18.65 -11.21 -8.82
CA ASP A 54 19.39 -12.04 -9.77
C ASP A 54 18.49 -12.72 -10.83
N LYS A 55 17.22 -12.90 -10.50
CA LYS A 55 16.18 -13.35 -11.44
C LYS A 55 15.53 -12.22 -12.22
N GLN A 56 15.95 -10.97 -12.02
CA GLN A 56 15.34 -9.78 -12.61
C GLN A 56 13.83 -9.63 -12.25
N ILE A 57 13.45 -10.07 -11.05
CA ILE A 57 12.10 -9.93 -10.53
C ILE A 57 12.06 -8.74 -9.58
N ASN A 58 11.27 -7.74 -9.93
CA ASN A 58 11.04 -6.57 -9.10
C ASN A 58 10.01 -6.88 -8.01
N VAL A 59 10.29 -6.42 -6.79
CA VAL A 59 9.34 -6.57 -5.67
C VAL A 59 9.16 -5.21 -5.01
N ASN A 60 7.95 -4.68 -5.07
CA ASN A 60 7.59 -3.36 -4.55
C ASN A 60 6.32 -3.43 -3.70
N ALA A 61 6.03 -2.36 -2.99
CA ALA A 61 4.74 -2.19 -2.33
C ALA A 61 4.17 -0.80 -2.61
N VAL A 62 2.86 -0.73 -2.78
CA VAL A 62 2.10 0.52 -2.62
C VAL A 62 1.59 0.59 -1.18
N ALA A 63 1.69 1.75 -0.56
CA ALA A 63 1.19 2.04 0.79
C ALA A 63 0.10 3.13 0.72
N PRO A 64 -1.16 2.75 0.45
CA PRO A 64 -2.25 3.70 0.38
C PRO A 64 -2.59 4.30 1.74
N GLY A 65 -3.01 5.56 1.75
CA GLY A 65 -3.72 6.21 2.85
C GLY A 65 -5.22 5.88 2.82
N ALA A 66 -6.06 6.89 3.07
CA ALA A 66 -7.50 6.76 2.96
C ALA A 66 -7.92 6.66 1.48
N ILE A 67 -8.66 5.61 1.15
CA ILE A 67 -9.15 5.32 -0.20
C ILE A 67 -10.67 5.25 -0.16
N ASN A 68 -11.33 5.88 -1.13
CA ASN A 68 -12.77 5.81 -1.31
C ASN A 68 -13.18 4.39 -1.76
N SER A 69 -13.36 3.52 -0.79
CA SER A 69 -13.65 2.10 -0.99
C SER A 69 -14.60 1.58 0.08
N PRO A 70 -15.28 0.44 -0.13
CA PRO A 70 -16.17 -0.15 0.87
C PRO A 70 -15.50 -0.37 2.24
N MET A 71 -14.18 -0.60 2.28
CA MET A 71 -13.44 -0.78 3.54
C MET A 71 -13.44 0.49 4.39
N LEU A 72 -13.39 1.68 3.78
CA LEU A 72 -13.41 2.94 4.51
C LEU A 72 -14.74 3.14 5.26
N PHE A 73 -15.80 2.55 4.76
CA PHE A 73 -17.18 2.71 5.26
C PHE A 73 -17.70 1.49 6.02
N SER A 74 -16.95 0.39 6.07
CA SER A 74 -17.44 -0.92 6.55
C SER A 74 -17.89 -0.94 8.01
N GLU A 75 -17.45 0.02 8.82
CA GLU A 75 -17.83 0.10 10.25
C GLU A 75 -18.95 1.13 10.51
N HIS A 76 -19.54 1.74 9.47
CA HIS A 76 -20.49 2.82 9.60
C HIS A 76 -21.90 2.41 9.16
N ALA A 77 -22.85 2.52 10.10
CA ALA A 77 -24.23 2.08 9.90
C ALA A 77 -25.11 3.07 9.13
N THR A 78 -24.64 4.32 8.90
CA THR A 78 -25.43 5.38 8.26
C THR A 78 -24.59 6.20 7.28
N GLN A 79 -25.23 6.79 6.26
CA GLN A 79 -24.58 7.67 5.30
C GLN A 79 -23.93 8.89 5.99
N ALA A 80 -24.59 9.51 6.96
CA ALA A 80 -24.05 10.65 7.70
C ALA A 80 -22.77 10.30 8.47
N ALA A 81 -22.68 9.07 9.00
CA ALA A 81 -21.45 8.60 9.65
C ALA A 81 -20.32 8.37 8.64
N ALA A 82 -20.63 7.85 7.46
CA ALA A 82 -19.69 7.69 6.37
C ALA A 82 -19.15 9.06 5.89
N ASP A 83 -20.01 10.04 5.68
CA ASP A 83 -19.63 11.40 5.26
C ASP A 83 -18.68 12.06 6.29
N SER A 84 -18.97 11.92 7.59
CA SER A 84 -18.09 12.44 8.65
C SER A 84 -16.72 11.78 8.69
N VAL A 85 -16.60 10.52 8.27
CA VAL A 85 -15.31 9.81 8.13
C VAL A 85 -14.52 10.38 6.95
N VAL A 86 -15.17 10.65 5.83
CA VAL A 86 -14.53 11.28 4.67
C VAL A 86 -13.99 12.65 5.06
N GLU A 87 -14.80 13.52 5.65
CA GLU A 87 -14.39 14.86 6.09
C GLU A 87 -13.21 14.82 7.06
N ARG A 88 -13.25 13.91 8.05
CA ARG A 88 -12.14 13.76 8.99
C ARG A 88 -10.85 13.28 8.31
N ASN A 89 -10.94 12.34 7.38
CA ASN A 89 -9.77 11.89 6.62
C ASN A 89 -9.23 13.03 5.74
N GLN A 90 -10.10 13.73 5.00
CA GLN A 90 -9.70 14.87 4.16
C GLN A 90 -8.98 15.95 4.96
N SER A 91 -9.44 16.28 6.16
CA SER A 91 -8.80 17.30 7.02
C SER A 91 -7.39 16.90 7.49
N SER A 92 -7.07 15.61 7.52
CA SER A 92 -5.74 15.10 7.91
C SER A 92 -4.78 14.87 6.73
N ILE A 93 -5.28 14.94 5.51
CA ILE A 93 -4.50 14.73 4.28
C ILE A 93 -4.07 16.09 3.71
N PRO A 94 -2.77 16.39 3.55
CA PRO A 94 -2.31 17.69 3.06
C PRO A 94 -2.89 18.12 1.70
N ILE A 95 -3.09 17.19 0.76
CA ILE A 95 -3.76 17.49 -0.53
C ILE A 95 -5.25 17.80 -0.32
N GLY A 96 -5.88 17.37 0.78
CA GLY A 96 -7.27 17.69 1.12
C GLY A 96 -8.29 16.76 0.48
N ASP A 97 -7.89 15.63 -0.07
CA ASP A 97 -8.80 14.69 -0.71
C ASP A 97 -8.45 13.23 -0.40
N VAL A 98 -9.47 12.37 -0.46
CA VAL A 98 -9.36 10.91 -0.33
C VAL A 98 -9.12 10.31 -1.70
N ALA A 99 -8.10 9.48 -1.83
CA ALA A 99 -7.74 8.90 -3.12
C ALA A 99 -8.80 7.92 -3.65
N GLN A 100 -8.87 7.78 -4.96
CA GLN A 100 -9.76 6.84 -5.62
C GLN A 100 -9.04 5.50 -5.89
N PRO A 101 -9.76 4.37 -5.96
CA PRO A 101 -9.15 3.06 -6.26
C PRO A 101 -8.32 3.04 -7.54
N GLU A 102 -8.72 3.81 -8.55
CA GLU A 102 -8.03 3.93 -9.83
C GLU A 102 -6.66 4.58 -9.70
N GLU A 103 -6.45 5.43 -8.70
CA GLU A 103 -5.15 6.04 -8.41
C GLU A 103 -4.19 5.01 -7.83
N VAL A 104 -4.69 4.16 -6.94
CA VAL A 104 -3.92 3.01 -6.44
C VAL A 104 -3.58 2.05 -7.58
N ALA A 105 -4.54 1.77 -8.47
CA ALA A 105 -4.32 0.89 -9.62
C ALA A 105 -3.22 1.42 -10.57
N ARG A 106 -3.19 2.74 -10.82
CA ARG A 106 -2.10 3.37 -11.61
C ARG A 106 -0.74 3.23 -10.94
N ALA A 107 -0.67 3.40 -9.61
CA ALA A 107 0.57 3.20 -8.86
C ALA A 107 1.04 1.74 -8.90
N VAL A 108 0.11 0.78 -8.78
CA VAL A 108 0.42 -0.66 -8.92
C VAL A 108 0.96 -0.95 -10.32
N LEU A 109 0.33 -0.41 -11.37
CA LEU A 109 0.79 -0.60 -12.75
C LEU A 109 2.21 -0.03 -12.95
N PHE A 110 2.48 1.18 -12.45
CA PHE A 110 3.82 1.78 -12.48
C PHE A 110 4.85 0.86 -11.81
N LEU A 111 4.57 0.40 -10.58
CA LEU A 111 5.46 -0.47 -9.84
C LEU A 111 5.67 -1.86 -10.47
N ALA A 112 4.70 -2.31 -11.26
CA ALA A 112 4.77 -3.58 -11.97
C ALA A 112 5.55 -3.51 -13.29
N THR A 113 5.61 -2.33 -13.92
CA THR A 113 6.20 -2.16 -15.26
C THR A 113 7.55 -1.46 -15.25
N GLU A 114 7.89 -0.73 -14.18
CA GLU A 114 9.14 0.03 -14.12
C GLU A 114 10.31 -0.84 -13.64
N ARG A 115 11.20 -1.19 -14.54
CA ARG A 115 12.27 -2.18 -14.29
C ARG A 115 13.33 -1.75 -13.27
N HIS A 116 13.62 -0.46 -13.16
CA HIS A 116 14.62 0.05 -12.21
C HIS A 116 14.04 0.41 -10.84
N VAL A 117 12.77 0.06 -10.59
CA VAL A 117 12.11 0.27 -9.29
C VAL A 117 11.92 -1.08 -8.61
N THR A 118 12.73 -1.36 -7.57
CA THR A 118 12.58 -2.54 -6.73
C THR A 118 12.89 -2.22 -5.27
N GLY A 119 12.24 -2.90 -4.33
CA GLY A 119 12.38 -2.69 -2.89
C GLY A 119 11.72 -1.41 -2.36
N THR A 120 10.99 -0.67 -3.21
CA THR A 120 10.33 0.57 -2.78
C THR A 120 8.99 0.31 -2.08
N ILE A 121 8.69 1.21 -1.13
CA ILE A 121 7.37 1.33 -0.51
C ILE A 121 6.84 2.69 -0.94
N LEU A 122 5.98 2.70 -1.95
CA LEU A 122 5.41 3.92 -2.52
C LEU A 122 4.20 4.36 -1.70
N SER A 123 4.35 5.41 -0.90
CA SER A 123 3.21 6.04 -0.24
C SER A 123 2.31 6.72 -1.28
N LEU A 124 1.00 6.43 -1.21
CA LEU A 124 -0.04 7.04 -2.00
C LEU A 124 -1.11 7.57 -1.02
N ASP A 125 -0.84 8.71 -0.42
CA ASP A 125 -1.53 9.15 0.79
C ASP A 125 -1.78 10.67 0.84
N GLY A 126 -1.58 11.38 -0.26
CA GLY A 126 -1.78 12.82 -0.33
C GLY A 126 -0.88 13.63 0.61
N GLY A 127 0.27 13.08 1.01
CA GLY A 127 1.23 13.73 1.90
C GLY A 127 1.02 13.41 3.40
N TYR A 128 0.10 12.53 3.74
CA TYR A 128 -0.20 12.18 5.14
C TYR A 128 1.04 11.70 5.92
N THR A 129 1.93 10.94 5.30
CA THR A 129 3.16 10.45 5.95
C THR A 129 4.38 11.34 5.76
N ALA A 130 4.24 12.47 5.09
CA ALA A 130 5.33 13.43 4.87
C ALA A 130 5.47 14.46 5.99
N THR A 131 4.53 14.47 6.95
CA THR A 131 4.46 15.42 8.07
C THR A 131 5.09 14.84 9.35
#